data_0b0acc0091722b4d7dd8c494531d9fdf
#
_entry.id   0b0acc0091722b4d7dd8c494531d9fdf
#
_cell.length_a   1.000
_cell.length_b   1.000
_cell.length_c   1.000
_cell.angle_alpha   90.00
_cell.angle_beta   90.00
_cell.angle_gamma   90.00
#
_symmetry.space_group_name_H-M   'P 1'
#
loop_
_entity.id
_entity.type
_entity.pdbx_description
1 polymer ?
#
loop_
_entity_poly.entity_id
_entity_poly.type
_entity_poly.pdbx_seq_one_letter_code
_entity_poly.pdbx_strand_id
1 'polypeptide(L)'
;NEPCTFSTPIHQVEAGKPYDVFIPSYNSVFTLYFTELPILSISTPYEIVDEPYVQAHFRMMETNQAIVSSFIGIQIRGGWTQTLPKKSMEIEFWTDSTGAETQDVSLLGLRTDDDWNLQAMYNEPLRIRSKTNNDLWLSMHKIHYQQSEPDAMNGIRMKYAELFLNHEYQGVYCVGEKIDRKQLRLKNHNGSISGELYKGAGWDGATTFHSLPPYSNNSRVWGGFEYKHPDEETDWANLYDLVDFVINAPDHQFYEEYDDRFE
;
A
#
# COMPACT_ATOMS: atom_id res chain seq x y z
N ASN A 1 18.18 28.86 0.53
CA ASN A 1 17.34 29.84 -0.18
C ASN A 1 18.15 30.41 -1.32
N GLU A 2 17.87 30.05 -2.56
CA GLU A 2 18.48 30.61 -3.76
C GLU A 2 17.58 31.74 -4.29
N PRO A 3 18.09 32.93 -4.54
CA PRO A 3 17.33 33.97 -5.21
C PRO A 3 16.98 33.52 -6.63
N CYS A 4 15.75 33.75 -7.03
CA CYS A 4 15.29 33.43 -8.39
C CYS A 4 14.43 34.56 -8.95
N THR A 5 14.39 34.66 -10.27
CA THR A 5 13.58 35.66 -10.97
C THR A 5 12.71 34.95 -12.01
N PHE A 6 11.42 35.18 -11.97
CA PHE A 6 10.50 34.67 -12.97
C PHE A 6 10.71 35.43 -14.30
N SER A 7 10.77 34.70 -15.40
CA SER A 7 10.97 35.28 -16.75
C SER A 7 9.79 36.16 -17.17
N THR A 8 8.59 35.89 -16.62
CA THR A 8 7.37 36.68 -16.82
C THR A 8 6.80 37.06 -15.45
N PRO A 9 6.31 38.31 -15.25
CA PRO A 9 5.66 38.68 -14.01
C PRO A 9 4.51 37.73 -13.68
N ILE A 10 4.49 37.20 -12.45
CA ILE A 10 3.44 36.30 -11.97
C ILE A 10 2.53 37.10 -11.04
N HIS A 11 1.25 37.19 -11.40
CA HIS A 11 0.20 37.80 -10.58
C HIS A 11 -0.55 36.76 -9.75
N GLN A 12 -0.62 35.53 -10.26
CA GLN A 12 -1.28 34.40 -9.62
C GLN A 12 -0.58 33.10 -10.03
N VAL A 13 -0.33 32.22 -9.07
CA VAL A 13 0.20 30.89 -9.29
C VAL A 13 -0.95 29.91 -9.59
N GLU A 14 -0.79 29.10 -10.63
CA GLU A 14 -1.71 28.06 -11.02
C GLU A 14 -1.01 26.69 -10.92
N ALA A 15 -1.63 25.73 -10.23
CA ALA A 15 -1.10 24.38 -10.15
C ALA A 15 -1.01 23.70 -11.52
N GLY A 16 0.08 22.99 -11.76
CA GLY A 16 0.33 22.27 -13.02
C GLY A 16 0.74 23.14 -14.20
N LYS A 17 0.78 24.44 -14.05
CA LYS A 17 1.24 25.36 -15.10
C LYS A 17 2.76 25.55 -15.03
N PRO A 18 3.50 25.52 -16.16
CA PRO A 18 4.93 25.79 -16.19
C PRO A 18 5.24 27.29 -16.04
N TYR A 19 6.26 27.59 -15.27
CA TYR A 19 6.82 28.92 -15.08
C TYR A 19 8.31 28.88 -15.29
N ASP A 20 8.85 29.72 -16.18
CA ASP A 20 10.30 29.84 -16.38
C ASP A 20 10.92 30.72 -15.30
N VAL A 21 11.92 30.19 -14.65
CA VAL A 21 12.62 30.81 -13.52
C VAL A 21 14.11 30.85 -13.79
N PHE A 22 14.69 32.05 -13.79
CA PHE A 22 16.13 32.22 -13.86
C PHE A 22 16.74 32.16 -12.46
N ILE A 23 17.73 31.29 -12.29
CA ILE A 23 18.49 31.15 -11.03
C ILE A 23 19.92 31.63 -11.27
N PRO A 24 20.31 32.81 -10.74
CA PRO A 24 21.60 33.41 -11.02
C PRO A 24 22.83 32.58 -10.63
N SER A 25 22.75 31.83 -9.52
CA SER A 25 23.85 30.96 -9.06
C SER A 25 24.20 29.85 -10.06
N TYR A 26 23.21 29.40 -10.87
CA TYR A 26 23.41 28.41 -11.94
C TYR A 26 23.53 29.04 -13.34
N ASN A 27 23.31 30.35 -13.45
CA ASN A 27 23.26 31.06 -14.72
C ASN A 27 22.37 30.38 -15.78
N SER A 28 21.23 29.85 -15.35
CA SER A 28 20.33 29.02 -16.18
C SER A 28 18.87 29.29 -15.88
N VAL A 29 18.03 29.02 -16.88
CA VAL A 29 16.58 29.04 -16.75
C VAL A 29 16.11 27.61 -16.44
N PHE A 30 15.23 27.49 -15.45
CA PHE A 30 14.58 26.26 -15.04
C PHE A 30 13.08 26.39 -15.22
N THR A 31 12.40 25.31 -15.49
CA THR A 31 10.93 25.27 -15.51
C THR A 31 10.44 24.83 -14.13
N LEU A 32 9.65 25.70 -13.48
CA LEU A 32 9.05 25.47 -12.16
C LEU A 32 7.57 25.12 -12.35
N TYR A 33 7.11 24.10 -11.66
CA TYR A 33 5.69 23.75 -11.53
C TYR A 33 5.27 23.87 -10.08
N PHE A 34 4.06 24.37 -9.86
CA PHE A 34 3.41 24.33 -8.55
C PHE A 34 2.43 23.15 -8.50
N THR A 35 2.36 22.49 -7.39
CA THR A 35 1.42 21.38 -7.15
C THR A 35 0.70 21.59 -5.83
N GLU A 36 -0.54 21.09 -5.74
CA GLU A 36 -1.30 20.98 -4.49
C GLU A 36 -1.11 19.61 -3.82
N LEU A 37 -0.45 18.67 -4.54
CA LEU A 37 -0.18 17.35 -3.98
C LEU A 37 1.01 17.40 -3.02
N PRO A 38 1.01 16.56 -2.00
CA PRO A 38 2.20 16.32 -1.17
C PRO A 38 3.39 15.88 -2.03
N ILE A 39 4.58 16.30 -1.64
CA ILE A 39 5.82 15.93 -2.31
C ILE A 39 6.59 14.96 -1.44
N LEU A 40 6.87 13.77 -1.97
CA LEU A 40 7.77 12.79 -1.38
C LEU A 40 9.13 12.90 -2.06
N SER A 41 10.19 12.97 -1.27
CA SER A 41 11.57 12.94 -1.74
C SER A 41 12.31 11.80 -1.04
N ILE A 42 12.74 10.82 -1.83
CA ILE A 42 13.48 9.65 -1.34
C ILE A 42 14.87 9.69 -1.96
N SER A 43 15.89 9.51 -1.14
CA SER A 43 17.29 9.46 -1.60
C SER A 43 17.99 8.24 -1.03
N THR A 44 18.66 7.48 -1.91
CA THR A 44 19.46 6.31 -1.56
C THR A 44 20.65 6.20 -2.50
N PRO A 45 21.84 5.83 -2.00
CA PRO A 45 22.97 5.50 -2.86
C PRO A 45 22.92 4.06 -3.41
N TYR A 46 21.93 3.27 -2.97
CA TYR A 46 21.81 1.86 -3.32
C TYR A 46 20.82 1.67 -4.47
N GLU A 47 21.01 0.58 -5.24
CA GLU A 47 20.00 0.11 -6.17
C GLU A 47 18.81 -0.47 -5.39
N ILE A 48 17.59 -0.03 -5.72
CA ILE A 48 16.38 -0.55 -5.09
C ILE A 48 16.01 -1.87 -5.78
N VAL A 49 15.93 -2.92 -4.98
CA VAL A 49 15.64 -4.30 -5.43
C VAL A 49 14.34 -4.80 -4.80
N ASP A 50 13.88 -5.99 -5.16
CA ASP A 50 12.68 -6.64 -4.61
C ASP A 50 12.89 -7.02 -3.12
N GLU A 51 14.00 -7.70 -2.83
CA GLU A 51 14.43 -8.08 -1.47
C GLU A 51 15.97 -8.10 -1.41
N PRO A 52 16.57 -7.71 -0.30
CA PRO A 52 16.00 -7.11 0.92
C PRO A 52 15.74 -5.60 0.78
N TYR A 53 15.10 -4.99 1.78
CA TYR A 53 15.05 -3.53 1.93
C TYR A 53 16.44 -2.92 1.86
N VAL A 54 16.57 -1.84 1.10
CA VAL A 54 17.78 -1.01 1.09
C VAL A 54 17.54 0.29 1.86
N GLN A 55 18.57 0.76 2.55
CA GLN A 55 18.50 1.99 3.33
C GLN A 55 18.29 3.20 2.41
N ALA A 56 17.37 4.08 2.81
CA ALA A 56 17.13 5.36 2.16
C ALA A 56 16.78 6.44 3.19
N HIS A 57 16.76 7.67 2.72
CA HIS A 57 16.30 8.83 3.49
C HIS A 57 15.01 9.35 2.85
N PHE A 58 13.96 9.48 3.67
CA PHE A 58 12.64 9.94 3.28
C PHE A 58 12.38 11.36 3.76
N ARG A 59 11.74 12.16 2.92
CA ARG A 59 11.18 13.46 3.28
C ARG A 59 9.81 13.62 2.64
N MET A 60 8.85 14.12 3.40
CA MET A 60 7.53 14.48 2.90
C MET A 60 7.23 15.93 3.24
N MET A 61 6.72 16.66 2.25
CA MET A 61 6.31 18.05 2.36
C MET A 61 4.85 18.19 1.96
N GLU A 62 4.06 18.72 2.88
CA GLU A 62 2.66 19.10 2.66
C GLU A 62 2.48 20.58 2.89
N THR A 63 1.47 21.18 2.25
CA THR A 63 1.14 22.59 2.45
C THR A 63 0.74 22.84 3.91
N ASN A 64 1.41 23.81 4.55
CA ASN A 64 1.15 24.22 5.93
C ASN A 64 1.38 23.13 7.00
N GLN A 65 2.13 22.07 6.68
CA GLN A 65 2.53 21.04 7.63
C GLN A 65 4.05 21.08 7.90
N ALA A 66 4.45 20.50 9.02
CA ALA A 66 5.87 20.27 9.28
C ALA A 66 6.39 19.20 8.31
N ILE A 67 7.67 19.35 7.90
CA ILE A 67 8.32 18.34 7.07
C ILE A 67 8.51 17.06 7.89
N VAL A 68 7.99 15.95 7.39
CA VAL A 68 8.33 14.63 7.90
C VAL A 68 9.67 14.21 7.30
N SER A 69 10.61 13.78 8.12
CA SER A 69 11.94 13.34 7.68
C SER A 69 12.40 12.15 8.51
N SER A 70 12.80 11.06 7.86
CA SER A 70 13.18 9.82 8.53
C SER A 70 14.12 8.97 7.69
N PHE A 71 14.79 8.02 8.33
CA PHE A 71 15.35 6.86 7.65
C PHE A 71 14.23 5.87 7.30
N ILE A 72 14.41 5.20 6.18
CA ILE A 72 13.51 4.14 5.73
C ILE A 72 14.29 2.98 5.12
N GLY A 73 13.71 1.80 5.18
CA GLY A 73 13.95 0.74 4.22
C GLY A 73 13.06 0.94 3.00
N ILE A 74 13.58 0.70 1.80
CA ILE A 74 12.80 0.75 0.56
C ILE A 74 13.10 -0.47 -0.29
N GLN A 75 12.07 -1.04 -0.90
CA GLN A 75 12.18 -2.15 -1.84
C GLN A 75 11.16 -2.03 -2.98
N ILE A 76 11.43 -2.70 -4.10
CA ILE A 76 10.44 -2.86 -5.17
C ILE A 76 9.38 -3.87 -4.70
N ARG A 77 8.13 -3.63 -5.05
CA ARG A 77 7.04 -4.55 -4.71
C ARG A 77 6.24 -4.98 -5.93
N GLY A 78 5.57 -6.11 -5.77
CA GLY A 78 4.66 -6.70 -6.77
C GLY A 78 5.26 -7.95 -7.41
N GLY A 79 4.48 -8.67 -8.17
CA GLY A 79 4.92 -9.79 -9.01
C GLY A 79 5.14 -9.30 -10.44
N TRP A 80 4.18 -9.57 -11.33
CA TRP A 80 4.25 -9.14 -12.73
C TRP A 80 4.49 -7.63 -12.91
N THR A 81 3.96 -6.78 -12.02
CA THR A 81 4.13 -5.32 -12.11
C THR A 81 5.57 -4.84 -12.00
N GLN A 82 6.47 -5.68 -11.51
CA GLN A 82 7.92 -5.41 -11.52
C GLN A 82 8.53 -5.39 -12.93
N THR A 83 7.85 -5.92 -13.93
CA THR A 83 8.31 -5.85 -15.34
C THR A 83 8.01 -4.48 -15.96
N LEU A 84 7.14 -3.67 -15.34
CA LEU A 84 6.76 -2.36 -15.85
C LEU A 84 7.85 -1.31 -15.63
N PRO A 85 7.99 -0.29 -16.51
CA PRO A 85 9.03 0.73 -16.39
C PRO A 85 8.97 1.50 -15.07
N LYS A 86 7.78 1.92 -14.61
CA LYS A 86 7.57 2.62 -13.35
C LYS A 86 7.25 1.60 -12.25
N LYS A 87 8.10 1.51 -11.24
CA LYS A 87 8.01 0.50 -10.18
C LYS A 87 7.12 0.95 -9.03
N SER A 88 6.28 0.07 -8.53
CA SER A 88 5.69 0.23 -7.20
C SER A 88 6.73 -0.15 -6.15
N MET A 89 6.71 0.53 -5.02
CA MET A 89 7.66 0.33 -3.94
C MET A 89 6.93 0.13 -2.62
N GLU A 90 7.61 -0.49 -1.69
CA GLU A 90 7.22 -0.59 -0.29
C GLU A 90 8.29 0.10 0.54
N ILE A 91 7.87 0.85 1.54
CA ILE A 91 8.76 1.54 2.48
C ILE A 91 8.42 1.15 3.90
N GLU A 92 9.45 1.03 4.73
CA GLU A 92 9.36 0.77 6.16
C GLU A 92 10.13 1.86 6.91
N PHE A 93 9.48 2.53 7.86
CA PHE A 93 10.11 3.60 8.63
C PHE A 93 11.02 3.05 9.72
N TRP A 94 12.26 3.54 9.75
CA TRP A 94 13.29 3.12 10.69
C TRP A 94 13.64 4.22 11.69
N THR A 95 13.98 3.82 12.91
CA THR A 95 14.43 4.77 13.95
C THR A 95 15.78 5.38 13.60
N ASP A 96 16.63 4.63 12.89
CA ASP A 96 17.95 5.06 12.44
C ASP A 96 18.35 4.44 11.09
N SER A 97 19.58 4.67 10.65
CA SER A 97 20.07 4.16 9.35
C SER A 97 20.38 2.67 9.32
N THR A 98 20.31 1.95 10.43
CA THR A 98 20.65 0.52 10.49
C THR A 98 19.47 -0.39 10.14
N GLY A 99 18.23 0.09 10.32
CA GLY A 99 17.03 -0.71 10.16
C GLY A 99 16.82 -1.76 11.26
N ALA A 100 17.53 -1.63 12.39
CA ALA A 100 17.40 -2.57 13.49
C ALA A 100 16.04 -2.47 14.21
N GLU A 101 15.46 -1.26 14.22
CA GLU A 101 14.18 -0.98 14.83
C GLU A 101 13.32 -0.11 13.92
N THR A 102 12.03 -0.42 13.83
CA THR A 102 11.05 0.37 13.09
C THR A 102 10.41 1.45 13.96
N GLN A 103 9.75 2.41 13.33
CA GLN A 103 8.96 3.42 14.01
C GLN A 103 7.66 3.72 13.26
N ASP A 104 6.60 3.90 14.01
CA ASP A 104 5.32 4.29 13.47
C ASP A 104 5.31 5.77 13.06
N VAL A 105 4.88 6.07 11.85
CA VAL A 105 4.75 7.42 11.29
C VAL A 105 3.36 7.61 10.69
N SER A 106 2.71 8.72 10.98
CA SER A 106 1.46 9.10 10.31
C SER A 106 1.76 9.88 9.04
N LEU A 107 1.27 9.40 7.91
CA LEU A 107 1.40 10.05 6.61
C LEU A 107 0.04 10.53 6.09
N LEU A 108 -0.04 11.78 5.62
CA LEU A 108 -1.17 12.30 4.84
C LEU A 108 -2.55 12.13 5.52
N GLY A 109 -2.59 12.11 6.85
CA GLY A 109 -3.81 11.86 7.62
C GLY A 109 -4.34 10.43 7.51
N LEU A 110 -3.52 9.49 7.05
CA LEU A 110 -3.78 8.06 7.11
C LEU A 110 -3.47 7.51 8.51
N ARG A 111 -3.60 6.19 8.72
CA ARG A 111 -3.25 5.58 10.01
C ARG A 111 -1.78 5.84 10.39
N THR A 112 -1.42 5.55 11.61
CA THR A 112 -0.03 5.55 12.06
C THR A 112 0.51 4.13 11.93
N ASP A 113 1.61 3.95 11.20
CA ASP A 113 2.26 2.67 10.93
C ASP A 113 3.71 2.84 10.51
N ASP A 114 4.48 1.76 10.58
CA ASP A 114 5.85 1.69 10.05
C ASP A 114 5.90 1.35 8.56
N ASP A 115 4.90 0.64 8.04
CA ASP A 115 4.84 0.09 6.67
C ASP A 115 3.90 0.85 5.73
N TRP A 116 4.40 1.24 4.54
CA TRP A 116 3.60 1.95 3.53
C TRP A 116 3.88 1.46 2.11
N ASN A 117 2.83 1.50 1.28
CA ASN A 117 2.93 1.20 -0.13
C ASN A 117 2.97 2.47 -0.98
N LEU A 118 3.92 2.56 -1.91
CA LEU A 118 3.99 3.58 -2.96
C LEU A 118 3.56 2.93 -4.28
N GLN A 119 2.29 3.08 -4.64
CA GLN A 119 1.74 2.45 -5.85
C GLN A 119 2.00 3.32 -7.08
N ALA A 120 2.70 2.78 -8.06
CA ALA A 120 3.06 3.47 -9.30
C ALA A 120 1.88 3.65 -10.27
N MET A 121 0.89 2.75 -10.23
CA MET A 121 -0.28 2.73 -11.11
C MET A 121 0.05 2.86 -12.60
N TYR A 122 1.18 2.29 -13.04
CA TYR A 122 1.72 2.51 -14.40
C TYR A 122 0.79 2.02 -15.50
N ASN A 123 0.11 0.89 -15.29
CA ASN A 123 -0.77 0.23 -16.25
C ASN A 123 -2.17 0.86 -16.37
N GLU A 124 -2.44 1.93 -15.63
CA GLU A 124 -3.69 2.68 -15.75
C GLU A 124 -3.43 4.14 -16.14
N PRO A 125 -3.83 4.58 -17.34
CA PRO A 125 -3.48 5.92 -17.85
C PRO A 125 -3.93 7.07 -16.95
N LEU A 126 -5.11 6.99 -16.35
CA LEU A 126 -5.67 8.04 -15.49
C LEU A 126 -5.19 7.95 -14.02
N ARG A 127 -4.56 6.84 -13.62
CA ARG A 127 -4.05 6.58 -12.26
C ARG A 127 -5.08 6.72 -11.15
N ILE A 128 -6.35 6.42 -11.43
CA ILE A 128 -7.46 6.62 -10.50
C ILE A 128 -8.13 5.32 -10.06
N ARG A 129 -7.98 4.21 -10.82
CA ARG A 129 -8.74 2.97 -10.58
C ARG A 129 -8.54 2.42 -9.18
N SER A 130 -7.29 2.22 -8.77
CA SER A 130 -6.98 1.62 -7.48
C SER A 130 -7.55 2.45 -6.34
N LYS A 131 -7.31 3.78 -6.36
CA LYS A 131 -7.86 4.66 -5.33
C LYS A 131 -9.38 4.71 -5.35
N THR A 132 -10.00 4.88 -6.52
CA THR A 132 -11.46 4.96 -6.64
C THR A 132 -12.12 3.66 -6.17
N ASN A 133 -11.57 2.50 -6.51
CA ASN A 133 -12.12 1.21 -6.06
C ASN A 133 -12.01 1.05 -4.55
N ASN A 134 -10.90 1.43 -3.93
CA ASN A 134 -10.76 1.38 -2.48
C ASN A 134 -11.71 2.38 -1.78
N ASP A 135 -11.79 3.62 -2.29
CA ASP A 135 -12.70 4.64 -1.73
C ASP A 135 -14.18 4.17 -1.87
N LEU A 136 -14.54 3.59 -3.01
CA LEU A 136 -15.88 3.06 -3.26
C LEU A 136 -16.19 1.90 -2.30
N TRP A 137 -15.27 0.94 -2.18
CA TRP A 137 -15.39 -0.16 -1.23
C TRP A 137 -15.63 0.33 0.19
N LEU A 138 -14.77 1.22 0.69
CA LEU A 138 -14.89 1.79 2.03
C LEU A 138 -16.18 2.58 2.25
N SER A 139 -16.77 3.13 1.17
CA SER A 139 -18.03 3.88 1.26
C SER A 139 -19.28 3.00 1.27
N MET A 140 -19.22 1.80 0.71
CA MET A 140 -20.37 0.91 0.53
C MET A 140 -20.36 -0.28 1.49
N HIS A 141 -19.20 -0.84 1.75
CA HIS A 141 -19.09 -2.05 2.55
C HIS A 141 -19.34 -1.76 4.03
N LYS A 142 -20.11 -2.64 4.67
CA LYS A 142 -20.38 -2.61 6.11
C LYS A 142 -19.89 -3.91 6.71
N ILE A 143 -19.09 -3.79 7.76
CA ILE A 143 -18.62 -4.95 8.52
C ILE A 143 -19.80 -5.50 9.34
N HIS A 144 -20.26 -6.70 9.03
CA HIS A 144 -21.43 -7.31 9.68
C HIS A 144 -21.20 -7.55 11.18
N TYR A 145 -20.00 -7.91 11.56
CA TYR A 145 -19.60 -8.16 12.96
C TYR A 145 -19.08 -6.92 13.70
N GLN A 146 -19.23 -5.71 13.15
CA GLN A 146 -18.71 -4.47 13.78
C GLN A 146 -19.25 -4.20 15.18
N GLN A 147 -20.43 -4.76 15.53
CA GLN A 147 -20.97 -4.63 16.90
C GLN A 147 -20.14 -5.39 17.93
N SER A 148 -19.59 -6.54 17.56
CA SER A 148 -18.71 -7.36 18.41
C SER A 148 -17.24 -6.96 18.30
N GLU A 149 -16.82 -6.41 17.17
CA GLU A 149 -15.47 -5.95 16.88
C GLU A 149 -15.50 -4.49 16.38
N PRO A 150 -15.69 -3.49 17.25
CA PRO A 150 -15.91 -2.09 16.86
C PRO A 150 -14.75 -1.46 16.10
N ASP A 151 -13.53 -1.97 16.32
CA ASP A 151 -12.29 -1.48 15.70
C ASP A 151 -11.97 -2.18 14.38
N ALA A 152 -12.76 -3.15 13.95
CA ALA A 152 -12.52 -3.89 12.71
C ALA A 152 -12.45 -2.95 11.49
N MET A 153 -11.53 -3.25 10.59
CA MET A 153 -11.30 -2.50 9.35
C MET A 153 -11.47 -3.45 8.16
N ASN A 154 -12.05 -2.94 7.08
CA ASN A 154 -12.40 -3.74 5.90
C ASN A 154 -11.68 -3.30 4.61
N GLY A 155 -10.70 -2.42 4.69
CA GLY A 155 -9.98 -1.95 3.50
C GLY A 155 -8.93 -0.91 3.82
N ILE A 156 -8.23 -0.46 2.77
CA ILE A 156 -7.13 0.49 2.85
C ILE A 156 -7.54 1.87 2.35
N ARG A 157 -6.96 2.89 2.96
CA ARG A 157 -7.04 4.28 2.49
C ARG A 157 -5.79 4.64 1.70
N MET A 158 -5.96 5.55 0.75
CA MET A 158 -4.88 5.95 -0.16
C MET A 158 -4.91 7.45 -0.42
N LYS A 159 -3.73 8.05 -0.62
CA LYS A 159 -3.54 9.47 -0.97
C LYS A 159 -2.54 9.62 -2.11
N TYR A 160 -2.82 10.57 -3.00
CA TYR A 160 -1.87 10.91 -4.06
C TYR A 160 -0.71 11.76 -3.53
N ALA A 161 0.46 11.56 -4.10
CA ALA A 161 1.65 12.37 -3.85
C ALA A 161 2.54 12.40 -5.10
N GLU A 162 3.32 13.47 -5.26
CA GLU A 162 4.40 13.55 -6.23
C GLU A 162 5.65 12.89 -5.65
N LEU A 163 6.32 12.05 -6.42
CA LEU A 163 7.52 11.37 -5.96
C LEU A 163 8.78 11.84 -6.70
N PHE A 164 9.79 12.16 -5.93
CA PHE A 164 11.18 12.33 -6.40
C PHE A 164 12.05 11.22 -5.80
N LEU A 165 12.81 10.55 -6.66
CA LEU A 165 13.80 9.56 -6.28
C LEU A 165 15.18 10.03 -6.73
N ASN A 166 16.11 10.20 -5.78
CA ASN A 166 17.44 10.74 -6.04
C ASN A 166 17.42 12.07 -6.84
N HIS A 167 16.48 12.96 -6.49
CA HIS A 167 16.21 14.24 -7.15
C HIS A 167 15.58 14.16 -8.55
N GLU A 168 15.28 12.95 -9.05
CA GLU A 168 14.59 12.76 -10.32
C GLU A 168 13.09 12.57 -10.09
N TYR A 169 12.29 13.31 -10.85
CA TYR A 169 10.83 13.23 -10.77
C TYR A 169 10.30 11.92 -11.35
N GLN A 170 9.60 11.16 -10.52
CA GLN A 170 9.02 9.86 -10.87
C GLN A 170 7.52 9.94 -11.21
N GLY A 171 6.92 11.13 -11.11
CA GLY A 171 5.50 11.36 -11.34
C GLY A 171 4.64 11.07 -10.10
N VAL A 172 3.32 11.05 -10.32
CA VAL A 172 2.34 10.82 -9.27
C VAL A 172 2.33 9.36 -8.83
N TYR A 173 2.40 9.14 -7.53
CA TYR A 173 2.21 7.85 -6.85
C TYR A 173 0.99 7.91 -5.95
N CYS A 174 0.47 6.75 -5.58
CA CYS A 174 -0.54 6.65 -4.53
C CYS A 174 0.10 6.03 -3.28
N VAL A 175 0.19 6.82 -2.21
CA VAL A 175 0.61 6.35 -0.88
C VAL A 175 -0.57 5.60 -0.29
N GLY A 176 -0.40 4.34 0.05
CA GLY A 176 -1.46 3.48 0.56
C GLY A 176 -1.05 2.73 1.80
N GLU A 177 -2.03 2.45 2.64
CA GLU A 177 -1.88 1.56 3.78
C GLU A 177 -1.52 0.13 3.28
N LYS A 178 -0.73 -0.60 4.04
CA LYS A 178 -0.42 -2.02 3.78
C LYS A 178 -1.53 -2.87 4.40
N ILE A 179 -2.02 -3.87 3.65
CA ILE A 179 -2.96 -4.84 4.20
C ILE A 179 -2.18 -5.86 5.03
N ASP A 180 -2.37 -5.82 6.31
CA ASP A 180 -1.78 -6.74 7.29
C ASP A 180 -2.71 -6.94 8.50
N ARG A 181 -2.25 -7.69 9.48
CA ARG A 181 -2.96 -7.88 10.74
C ARG A 181 -3.27 -6.55 11.45
N LYS A 182 -2.30 -5.61 11.49
CA LYS A 182 -2.45 -4.31 12.18
C LYS A 182 -3.53 -3.46 11.50
N GLN A 183 -3.51 -3.41 10.16
CA GLN A 183 -4.46 -2.62 9.37
C GLN A 183 -5.89 -3.17 9.52
N LEU A 184 -6.07 -4.48 9.50
CA LEU A 184 -7.37 -5.13 9.64
C LEU A 184 -7.82 -5.28 11.12
N ARG A 185 -6.98 -4.87 12.08
CA ARG A 185 -7.26 -4.99 13.52
C ARG A 185 -7.50 -6.43 13.99
N LEU A 186 -6.92 -7.40 13.30
CA LEU A 186 -7.03 -8.80 13.71
C LEU A 186 -6.31 -9.04 15.04
N LYS A 187 -6.89 -9.91 15.87
CA LYS A 187 -6.33 -10.29 17.17
C LYS A 187 -4.98 -11.01 17.00
N ASN A 188 -4.07 -10.73 17.92
CA ASN A 188 -2.80 -11.45 17.98
C ASN A 188 -3.02 -12.93 18.38
N HIS A 189 -2.14 -13.78 17.89
CA HIS A 189 -2.01 -15.14 18.42
C HIS A 189 -1.49 -15.07 19.86
N ASN A 190 -2.13 -15.79 20.75
CA ASN A 190 -1.75 -15.89 22.18
C ASN A 190 -1.93 -17.31 22.72
N GLY A 191 -1.43 -18.29 21.96
CA GLY A 191 -1.58 -19.72 22.27
C GLY A 191 -2.79 -20.38 21.61
N SER A 192 -3.58 -19.60 20.85
CA SER A 192 -4.65 -20.08 19.97
C SER A 192 -4.86 -19.10 18.82
N ILE A 193 -5.36 -19.59 17.69
CA ILE A 193 -5.77 -18.78 16.54
C ILE A 193 -7.04 -18.01 16.93
N SER A 194 -6.97 -16.67 16.85
CA SER A 194 -8.08 -15.76 17.18
C SER A 194 -8.44 -14.81 16.05
N GLY A 195 -7.61 -14.74 15.02
CA GLY A 195 -7.82 -14.00 13.80
C GLY A 195 -6.94 -14.59 12.70
N GLU A 196 -7.44 -14.62 11.49
CA GLU A 196 -6.74 -15.23 10.36
C GLU A 196 -6.75 -14.29 9.17
N LEU A 197 -5.65 -14.28 8.44
CA LEU A 197 -5.52 -13.53 7.18
C LEU A 197 -4.96 -14.44 6.11
N TYR A 198 -5.69 -14.53 5.03
CA TYR A 198 -5.32 -15.29 3.83
C TYR A 198 -5.17 -14.34 2.63
N LYS A 199 -4.21 -14.62 1.77
CA LYS A 199 -3.99 -13.87 0.54
C LYS A 199 -4.07 -14.80 -0.64
N GLY A 200 -4.96 -14.53 -1.59
CA GLY A 200 -4.93 -15.16 -2.90
C GLY A 200 -3.68 -14.70 -3.67
N ALA A 201 -2.71 -15.59 -3.83
CA ALA A 201 -1.42 -15.29 -4.43
C ALA A 201 -1.24 -15.93 -5.82
N GLY A 202 -2.01 -16.95 -6.14
CA GLY A 202 -1.97 -17.66 -7.41
C GLY A 202 -3.37 -17.90 -7.98
N TRP A 203 -3.43 -18.27 -9.26
CA TRP A 203 -4.64 -18.70 -9.95
C TRP A 203 -4.73 -20.23 -9.93
N ASP A 204 -4.94 -20.79 -8.74
CA ASP A 204 -5.05 -22.24 -8.52
C ASP A 204 -6.48 -22.61 -8.12
N GLY A 205 -6.75 -23.92 -7.96
CA GLY A 205 -8.08 -24.45 -7.78
C GLY A 205 -8.88 -23.82 -6.66
N ALA A 206 -8.29 -23.66 -5.47
CA ALA A 206 -9.00 -23.08 -4.32
C ALA A 206 -9.24 -21.57 -4.49
N THR A 207 -8.26 -20.80 -4.94
CA THR A 207 -8.42 -19.34 -5.16
C THR A 207 -9.40 -18.99 -6.25
N THR A 208 -9.66 -19.90 -7.18
CA THR A 208 -10.65 -19.73 -8.27
C THR A 208 -11.97 -20.44 -7.99
N PHE A 209 -12.09 -21.11 -6.84
CA PHE A 209 -13.22 -21.97 -6.48
C PHE A 209 -13.55 -23.01 -7.55
N HIS A 210 -12.53 -23.48 -8.31
CA HIS A 210 -12.70 -24.47 -9.37
C HIS A 210 -12.54 -25.91 -8.88
N SER A 211 -11.66 -26.13 -7.91
CA SER A 211 -11.43 -27.44 -7.29
C SER A 211 -10.97 -27.29 -5.85
N LEU A 212 -11.28 -28.30 -5.04
CA LEU A 212 -10.88 -28.38 -3.64
C LEU A 212 -9.61 -29.24 -3.51
N PRO A 213 -8.44 -28.63 -3.25
CA PRO A 213 -7.22 -29.40 -2.98
C PRO A 213 -7.34 -30.20 -1.68
N PRO A 214 -6.57 -31.28 -1.49
CA PRO A 214 -6.54 -32.01 -0.24
C PRO A 214 -6.16 -31.11 0.94
N TYR A 215 -6.86 -31.26 2.05
CA TYR A 215 -6.57 -30.54 3.30
C TYR A 215 -5.18 -30.88 3.83
N SER A 216 -4.39 -29.86 4.15
CA SER A 216 -3.08 -30.07 4.76
C SER A 216 -2.55 -28.78 5.42
N ASN A 217 -2.16 -28.86 6.69
CA ASN A 217 -1.53 -27.75 7.45
C ASN A 217 0.02 -27.76 7.36
N ASN A 218 0.61 -28.59 6.47
CA ASN A 218 2.07 -28.74 6.39
C ASN A 218 2.78 -27.58 5.65
N SER A 219 2.03 -26.62 5.11
CA SER A 219 2.57 -25.51 4.33
C SER A 219 1.77 -24.25 4.57
N ARG A 220 2.43 -23.09 4.52
CA ARG A 220 1.78 -21.77 4.50
C ARG A 220 1.24 -21.37 3.12
N VAL A 221 1.29 -22.28 2.15
CA VAL A 221 0.65 -22.13 0.84
C VAL A 221 -0.26 -23.32 0.60
N TRP A 222 -1.53 -23.05 0.26
CA TRP A 222 -2.53 -24.07 -0.03
C TRP A 222 -3.48 -23.58 -1.13
N GLY A 223 -3.64 -24.36 -2.20
CA GLY A 223 -4.61 -24.10 -3.27
C GLY A 223 -4.53 -22.74 -3.94
N GLY A 224 -3.35 -22.09 -3.95
CA GLY A 224 -3.13 -20.75 -4.48
C GLY A 224 -3.22 -19.63 -3.42
N PHE A 225 -3.60 -19.95 -2.17
CA PHE A 225 -3.58 -19.02 -1.06
C PHE A 225 -2.26 -19.07 -0.28
N GLU A 226 -1.85 -17.91 0.25
CA GLU A 226 -0.83 -17.76 1.29
C GLU A 226 -1.50 -17.50 2.64
N TYR A 227 -1.03 -18.16 3.70
CA TYR A 227 -1.42 -17.91 5.08
C TYR A 227 -0.60 -16.75 5.63
N LYS A 228 -1.22 -15.59 5.83
CA LYS A 228 -0.52 -14.35 6.22
C LYS A 228 -0.53 -14.07 7.70
N HIS A 229 -1.53 -14.56 8.44
CA HIS A 229 -1.63 -14.42 9.89
C HIS A 229 -2.46 -15.56 10.47
N PRO A 230 -2.07 -16.08 11.67
CA PRO A 230 -0.86 -15.82 12.45
C PRO A 230 0.41 -16.44 11.82
N ASP A 231 1.57 -15.98 12.30
CA ASP A 231 2.87 -16.53 11.84
C ASP A 231 3.28 -17.80 12.62
N GLU A 232 2.80 -17.92 13.87
CA GLU A 232 3.18 -18.96 14.81
C GLU A 232 2.56 -20.32 14.48
N GLU A 233 1.39 -20.32 13.86
CA GLU A 233 0.62 -21.52 13.57
C GLU A 233 -0.05 -21.42 12.20
N THR A 234 -0.21 -22.55 11.51
CA THR A 234 -0.93 -22.63 10.24
C THR A 234 -2.09 -23.60 10.39
N ASP A 235 -3.31 -23.11 10.24
CA ASP A 235 -4.50 -23.93 10.18
C ASP A 235 -5.42 -23.47 9.04
N TRP A 236 -5.57 -24.29 8.04
CA TRP A 236 -6.41 -24.04 6.87
C TRP A 236 -7.88 -24.41 7.08
N ALA A 237 -8.29 -24.86 8.28
CA ALA A 237 -9.62 -25.42 8.51
C ALA A 237 -10.74 -24.46 8.10
N ASN A 238 -10.66 -23.18 8.51
CA ASN A 238 -11.70 -22.20 8.19
C ASN A 238 -11.77 -21.88 6.69
N LEU A 239 -10.60 -21.68 6.04
CA LEU A 239 -10.58 -21.43 4.60
C LEU A 239 -10.94 -22.68 3.80
N TYR A 240 -10.54 -23.87 4.25
CA TYR A 240 -10.93 -25.13 3.62
C TYR A 240 -12.45 -25.31 3.65
N ASP A 241 -13.10 -25.09 4.81
CA ASP A 241 -14.55 -25.17 4.97
C ASP A 241 -15.28 -24.17 4.04
N LEU A 242 -14.77 -22.93 3.96
CA LEU A 242 -15.31 -21.94 3.03
C LEU A 242 -15.22 -22.41 1.57
N VAL A 243 -14.04 -22.87 1.13
CA VAL A 243 -13.82 -23.31 -0.26
C VAL A 243 -14.66 -24.56 -0.58
N ASP A 244 -14.73 -25.52 0.37
CA ASP A 244 -15.56 -26.71 0.25
C ASP A 244 -17.05 -26.35 0.11
N PHE A 245 -17.53 -25.46 0.98
CA PHE A 245 -18.92 -24.99 0.92
C PHE A 245 -19.25 -24.34 -0.43
N VAL A 246 -18.40 -23.43 -0.91
CA VAL A 246 -18.65 -22.75 -2.20
C VAL A 246 -18.64 -23.72 -3.38
N ILE A 247 -17.80 -24.75 -3.36
CA ILE A 247 -17.66 -25.71 -4.47
C ILE A 247 -18.73 -26.81 -4.41
N ASN A 248 -19.02 -27.32 -3.21
CA ASN A 248 -19.73 -28.59 -3.06
C ASN A 248 -21.12 -28.47 -2.40
N ALA A 249 -21.48 -27.33 -1.82
CA ALA A 249 -22.79 -27.17 -1.22
C ALA A 249 -23.91 -27.31 -2.31
N PRO A 250 -24.97 -28.05 -2.04
CA PRO A 250 -26.15 -28.03 -2.89
C PRO A 250 -26.75 -26.61 -2.96
N ASP A 251 -27.36 -26.25 -4.12
CA ASP A 251 -27.92 -24.91 -4.34
C ASP A 251 -28.83 -24.43 -3.19
N HIS A 252 -29.71 -25.28 -2.68
CA HIS A 252 -30.60 -24.90 -1.59
C HIS A 252 -29.83 -24.56 -0.31
N GLN A 253 -28.82 -25.35 0.05
CA GLN A 253 -27.99 -25.09 1.21
C GLN A 253 -27.13 -23.80 1.04
N PHE A 254 -26.59 -23.61 -0.17
CA PHE A 254 -25.84 -22.40 -0.45
C PHE A 254 -26.70 -21.15 -0.24
N TYR A 255 -27.92 -21.11 -0.81
CA TYR A 255 -28.84 -19.98 -0.68
C TYR A 255 -29.42 -19.78 0.73
N GLU A 256 -29.42 -20.81 1.57
CA GLU A 256 -29.89 -20.73 2.96
C GLU A 256 -28.81 -20.25 3.92
N GLU A 257 -27.53 -20.52 3.64
CA GLU A 257 -26.43 -20.35 4.61
C GLU A 257 -25.39 -19.28 4.20
N TYR A 258 -25.38 -18.81 2.93
CA TYR A 258 -24.27 -17.94 2.48
C TYR A 258 -24.18 -16.63 3.27
N ASP A 259 -25.29 -16.03 3.66
CA ASP A 259 -25.34 -14.78 4.45
C ASP A 259 -24.79 -14.96 5.87
N ASP A 260 -24.84 -16.18 6.41
CA ASP A 260 -24.31 -16.50 7.74
C ASP A 260 -22.81 -16.89 7.71
N ARG A 261 -22.30 -17.25 6.52
CA ARG A 261 -20.92 -17.76 6.37
C ARG A 261 -19.93 -16.73 5.87
N PHE A 262 -20.37 -15.74 5.09
CA PHE A 262 -19.51 -14.70 4.55
C PHE A 262 -20.23 -13.38 4.27
N GLU A 263 -19.44 -12.32 4.16
CA GLU A 263 -19.87 -10.98 3.80
C GLU A 263 -19.88 -10.73 2.29
#